data_e7d8f86cd5631fdb0ca3e292837c5b8b
#
_entry.id   e7d8f86cd5631fdb0ca3e292837c5b8b
#
_cell.length_a   1.000
_cell.length_b   1.000
_cell.length_c   1.000
_cell.angle_alpha   90.00
_cell.angle_beta   90.00
_cell.angle_gamma   90.00
#
_symmetry.space_group_name_H-M   'P 1'
#
loop_
_entity.id
_entity.type
_entity.pdbx_description
1 polymer ?
#
loop_
_entity_poly.entity_id
_entity_poly.type
_entity_poly.pdbx_seq_one_letter_code
_entity_poly.pdbx_strand_id
1 'polypeptide(L)'
;KLSIEVELGFTQEQFTKEVERCLNCDIQTVFAAKLCIECDACVDICPTDCLTITHDGTEPDLRSRLSAPAQNLAQELYVSAGLPQTGRVMVKDEDLCVHCGLCAERCPTGAWDMQKFTLKTPYAIDEATRPPQRTAKTGT
;
A
#
# COMPACT_ATOMS: atom_id res chain seq x y z
N LYS A 1 -19.21 -10.33 -39.26
CA LYS A 1 -18.05 -9.44 -39.30
C LYS A 1 -17.79 -8.92 -37.88
N LEU A 2 -16.86 -9.54 -37.16
CA LEU A 2 -16.36 -9.13 -35.83
C LEU A 2 -15.25 -8.08 -36.00
N SER A 3 -15.54 -6.97 -36.70
CA SER A 3 -14.54 -5.94 -37.01
C SER A 3 -14.83 -4.59 -36.35
N ILE A 4 -15.80 -4.57 -35.43
CA ILE A 4 -16.15 -3.36 -34.68
C ILE A 4 -15.80 -3.63 -33.23
N GLU A 5 -14.97 -2.79 -32.67
CA GLU A 5 -14.65 -2.78 -31.24
C GLU A 5 -15.92 -2.50 -30.44
N VAL A 6 -16.27 -3.36 -29.48
CA VAL A 6 -17.52 -3.26 -28.72
C VAL A 6 -17.33 -2.29 -27.55
N GLU A 7 -16.15 -2.26 -26.95
CA GLU A 7 -15.77 -1.31 -25.91
C GLU A 7 -14.76 -0.33 -26.49
N LEU A 8 -15.20 0.90 -26.67
CA LEU A 8 -14.35 2.00 -27.12
C LEU A 8 -13.65 2.64 -25.91
N GLY A 9 -12.41 3.05 -26.09
CA GLY A 9 -11.71 3.89 -25.11
C GLY A 9 -12.41 5.24 -24.92
N PHE A 10 -12.06 5.96 -23.84
CA PHE A 10 -12.61 7.27 -23.56
C PHE A 10 -12.18 8.31 -24.60
N THR A 11 -13.10 9.18 -25.01
CA THR A 11 -12.74 10.44 -25.66
C THR A 11 -12.09 11.37 -24.64
N GLN A 12 -11.37 12.40 -25.12
CA GLN A 12 -10.73 13.39 -24.20
C GLN A 12 -11.75 14.03 -23.24
N GLU A 13 -12.96 14.33 -23.72
CA GLU A 13 -14.01 14.92 -22.88
C GLU A 13 -14.51 13.94 -21.82
N GLN A 14 -14.74 12.68 -22.19
CA GLN A 14 -15.14 11.62 -21.25
C GLN A 14 -14.05 11.37 -20.21
N PHE A 15 -12.77 11.29 -20.65
CA PHE A 15 -11.63 11.14 -19.75
C PHE A 15 -11.56 12.27 -18.72
N THR A 16 -11.74 13.52 -19.15
CA THR A 16 -11.74 14.68 -18.24
C THR A 16 -12.82 14.55 -17.16
N LYS A 17 -14.04 14.15 -17.54
CA LYS A 17 -15.14 13.93 -16.58
C LYS A 17 -14.86 12.79 -15.60
N GLU A 18 -14.22 11.71 -16.05
CA GLU A 18 -13.85 10.61 -15.14
C GLU A 18 -12.73 11.01 -14.18
N VAL A 19 -11.76 11.80 -14.65
CA VAL A 19 -10.68 12.34 -13.76
C VAL A 19 -11.24 13.27 -12.69
N GLU A 20 -12.28 14.06 -12.98
CA GLU A 20 -12.95 14.92 -11.98
C GLU A 20 -13.61 14.10 -10.84
N ARG A 21 -13.93 12.84 -11.09
CA ARG A 21 -14.48 11.90 -10.10
C ARG A 21 -13.39 11.15 -9.32
N CYS A 22 -12.12 11.43 -9.58
CA CYS A 22 -10.99 10.77 -8.94
C CYS A 22 -11.01 11.00 -7.43
N LEU A 23 -11.00 9.94 -6.65
CA LEU A 23 -10.96 9.98 -5.18
C LEU A 23 -9.57 10.27 -4.62
N ASN A 24 -8.57 10.47 -5.49
CA ASN A 24 -7.19 10.76 -5.11
C ASN A 24 -6.63 9.72 -4.12
N CYS A 25 -6.72 8.43 -4.50
CA CYS A 25 -6.30 7.28 -3.69
C CYS A 25 -4.76 7.17 -3.57
N ASP A 26 -4.07 8.27 -3.32
CA ASP A 26 -2.64 8.37 -3.12
C ASP A 26 -2.22 8.20 -1.65
N ILE A 27 -3.12 7.68 -0.82
CA ILE A 27 -2.91 7.47 0.62
C ILE A 27 -2.70 5.97 0.86
N GLN A 28 -1.65 5.65 1.59
CA GLN A 28 -1.32 4.29 2.02
C GLN A 28 -1.24 4.19 3.55
N THR A 29 -1.34 2.98 4.07
CA THR A 29 -1.08 2.70 5.47
C THR A 29 0.40 2.52 5.71
N VAL A 30 0.95 3.23 6.68
CA VAL A 30 2.36 3.16 7.09
C VAL A 30 2.45 2.65 8.51
N PHE A 31 3.39 1.75 8.77
CA PHE A 31 3.56 1.10 10.07
C PHE A 31 4.79 1.62 10.83
N ALA A 32 4.58 2.01 12.08
CA ALA A 32 5.63 2.42 13.01
C ALA A 32 5.86 1.33 14.06
N ALA A 33 6.83 0.46 13.84
CA ALA A 33 7.11 -0.71 14.69
C ALA A 33 7.29 -0.34 16.18
N LYS A 34 7.90 0.81 16.46
CA LYS A 34 8.17 1.28 17.85
C LYS A 34 6.91 1.53 18.67
N LEU A 35 5.77 1.78 18.05
CA LEU A 35 4.50 2.04 18.71
C LEU A 35 3.63 0.79 18.84
N CYS A 36 4.04 -0.32 18.24
CA CYS A 36 3.25 -1.55 18.24
C CYS A 36 3.31 -2.24 19.62
N ILE A 37 2.14 -2.60 20.13
CA ILE A 37 1.96 -3.40 21.36
C ILE A 37 1.61 -4.86 21.07
N GLU A 38 1.69 -5.27 19.82
CA GLU A 38 1.49 -6.65 19.37
C GLU A 38 0.13 -7.28 19.76
N CYS A 39 -0.93 -6.47 19.69
CA CYS A 39 -2.30 -6.89 20.06
C CYS A 39 -3.07 -7.60 18.94
N ASP A 40 -2.47 -7.78 17.76
CA ASP A 40 -3.01 -8.44 16.56
C ASP A 40 -4.32 -7.83 15.99
N ALA A 41 -4.88 -6.80 16.62
CA ALA A 41 -6.14 -6.18 16.21
C ALA A 41 -6.19 -5.67 14.75
N CYS A 42 -5.04 -5.29 14.19
CA CYS A 42 -4.91 -4.91 12.78
C CYS A 42 -4.96 -6.12 11.84
N VAL A 43 -4.48 -7.27 12.29
CA VAL A 43 -4.55 -8.54 11.54
C VAL A 43 -6.00 -9.00 11.47
N ASP A 44 -6.69 -9.00 12.62
CA ASP A 44 -8.08 -9.46 12.73
C ASP A 44 -9.07 -8.63 11.92
N ILE A 45 -8.82 -7.32 11.77
CA ILE A 45 -9.73 -6.41 11.05
C ILE A 45 -9.45 -6.33 9.55
N CYS A 46 -8.33 -6.87 9.07
CA CYS A 46 -7.92 -6.73 7.69
C CYS A 46 -8.86 -7.49 6.73
N PRO A 47 -9.59 -6.80 5.83
CA PRO A 47 -10.58 -7.46 4.97
C PRO A 47 -9.95 -8.32 3.86
N THR A 48 -8.65 -8.15 3.60
CA THR A 48 -7.91 -8.89 2.57
C THR A 48 -6.90 -9.87 3.14
N ASP A 49 -6.84 -10.02 4.48
CA ASP A 49 -5.89 -10.91 5.18
C ASP A 49 -4.42 -10.71 4.75
N CYS A 50 -4.07 -9.49 4.36
CA CYS A 50 -2.74 -9.17 3.85
C CYS A 50 -1.71 -8.85 4.95
N LEU A 51 -2.07 -8.99 6.23
CA LEU A 51 -1.23 -8.67 7.39
C LEU A 51 -0.98 -9.90 8.27
N THR A 52 0.22 -9.99 8.83
CA THR A 52 0.50 -10.92 9.93
C THR A 52 1.62 -10.38 10.84
N ILE A 53 1.60 -10.78 12.12
CA ILE A 53 2.72 -10.55 13.06
C ILE A 53 3.35 -11.90 13.35
N THR A 54 4.60 -12.07 12.95
CA THR A 54 5.28 -13.37 13.02
C THR A 54 6.78 -13.22 13.31
N HIS A 55 7.46 -14.33 13.53
CA HIS A 55 8.93 -14.33 13.60
C HIS A 55 9.51 -13.96 12.24
N ASP A 56 10.67 -13.28 12.25
CA ASP A 56 11.40 -12.96 11.04
C ASP A 56 11.81 -14.25 10.28
N GLY A 57 12.01 -14.12 8.99
CA GLY A 57 12.35 -15.25 8.13
C GLY A 57 12.63 -14.83 6.69
N THR A 58 12.84 -15.81 5.83
CA THR A 58 12.96 -15.57 4.40
C THR A 58 11.59 -15.17 3.79
N GLU A 59 11.60 -14.48 2.68
CA GLU A 59 10.34 -14.07 2.04
C GLU A 59 9.38 -15.24 1.74
N PRO A 60 9.84 -16.42 1.23
CA PRO A 60 8.96 -17.58 1.08
C PRO A 60 8.35 -18.07 2.39
N ASP A 61 9.11 -18.04 3.50
CA ASP A 61 8.59 -18.42 4.82
C ASP A 61 7.53 -17.43 5.30
N LEU A 62 7.77 -16.13 5.13
CA LEU A 62 6.83 -15.08 5.53
C LEU A 62 5.55 -15.14 4.71
N ARG A 63 5.67 -15.38 3.39
CA ARG A 63 4.49 -15.57 2.52
C ARG A 63 3.63 -16.76 2.95
N SER A 64 4.25 -17.86 3.36
CA SER A 64 3.51 -19.05 3.82
C SER A 64 2.71 -18.82 5.10
N ARG A 65 2.99 -17.74 5.83
CA ARG A 65 2.32 -17.38 7.10
C ARG A 65 1.21 -16.34 6.93
N LEU A 66 1.09 -15.73 5.75
CA LEU A 66 -0.05 -14.89 5.41
C LEU A 66 -1.27 -15.78 5.14
N SER A 67 -2.44 -15.34 5.60
CA SER A 67 -3.70 -16.07 5.40
C SER A 67 -4.18 -16.02 3.95
N ALA A 68 -3.91 -14.93 3.25
CA ALA A 68 -4.24 -14.79 1.85
C ALA A 68 -3.08 -15.26 0.95
N PRO A 69 -3.38 -15.99 -0.14
CA PRO A 69 -2.36 -16.42 -1.08
C PRO A 69 -1.80 -15.22 -1.86
N ALA A 70 -0.49 -15.14 -1.99
CA ALA A 70 0.17 -14.13 -2.80
C ALA A 70 -0.21 -14.29 -4.29
N GLN A 71 -0.59 -13.19 -4.93
CA GLN A 71 -0.92 -13.17 -6.36
C GLN A 71 0.26 -12.68 -7.21
N ASN A 72 1.06 -11.77 -6.68
CA ASN A 72 2.19 -11.17 -7.38
C ASN A 72 3.50 -11.44 -6.61
N LEU A 73 4.25 -12.43 -7.06
CA LEU A 73 5.54 -12.80 -6.47
C LEU A 73 6.69 -11.86 -6.88
N ALA A 74 6.48 -10.95 -7.83
CA ALA A 74 7.48 -9.98 -8.26
C ALA A 74 7.54 -8.76 -7.32
N GLN A 75 6.51 -8.57 -6.48
CA GLN A 75 6.50 -7.52 -5.47
C GLN A 75 6.92 -8.10 -4.13
N GLU A 76 7.97 -7.53 -3.54
CA GLU A 76 8.46 -7.93 -2.22
C GLU A 76 7.44 -7.59 -1.12
N LEU A 77 7.40 -8.43 -0.09
CA LEU A 77 6.62 -8.14 1.11
C LEU A 77 7.23 -6.97 1.87
N TYR A 78 6.37 -6.13 2.42
CA TYR A 78 6.82 -5.21 3.46
C TYR A 78 7.07 -5.99 4.76
N VAL A 79 8.26 -5.82 5.32
CA VAL A 79 8.65 -6.41 6.62
C VAL A 79 9.16 -5.30 7.52
N SER A 80 8.56 -5.15 8.69
CA SER A 80 8.97 -4.14 9.66
C SER A 80 10.28 -4.48 10.35
N ALA A 81 10.86 -3.50 11.06
CA ALA A 81 11.84 -3.80 12.09
C ALA A 81 11.22 -4.65 13.21
N GLY A 82 12.08 -5.32 13.99
CA GLY A 82 11.64 -6.13 15.13
C GLY A 82 10.78 -5.32 16.12
N LEU A 83 9.66 -5.91 16.53
CA LEU A 83 8.72 -5.30 17.46
C LEU A 83 9.30 -5.27 18.89
N PRO A 84 8.97 -4.23 19.69
CA PRO A 84 9.67 -3.97 20.96
C PRO A 84 9.53 -5.07 22.00
N GLN A 85 8.41 -5.80 22.02
CA GLN A 85 8.14 -6.77 23.09
C GLN A 85 8.72 -8.15 22.81
N THR A 86 8.56 -8.63 21.57
CA THR A 86 8.91 -10.03 21.23
C THR A 86 10.01 -10.16 20.18
N GLY A 87 10.36 -9.06 19.50
CA GLY A 87 11.25 -9.12 18.33
C GLY A 87 10.58 -9.71 17.08
N ARG A 88 9.28 -10.04 17.12
CA ARG A 88 8.51 -10.41 15.92
C ARG A 88 8.50 -9.27 14.91
N VAL A 89 8.08 -9.52 13.72
CA VAL A 89 7.96 -8.53 12.64
C VAL A 89 6.52 -8.45 12.16
N MET A 90 6.10 -7.26 11.75
CA MET A 90 4.88 -7.05 10.98
C MET A 90 5.19 -7.32 9.52
N VAL A 91 4.43 -8.18 8.91
CA VAL A 91 4.52 -8.51 7.48
C VAL A 91 3.24 -8.04 6.79
N LYS A 92 3.39 -7.39 5.64
CA LYS A 92 2.28 -6.90 4.83
C LYS A 92 2.51 -7.21 3.37
N ASP A 93 1.52 -7.79 2.71
CA ASP A 93 1.48 -7.89 1.26
C ASP A 93 0.82 -6.62 0.68
N GLU A 94 1.64 -5.77 0.06
CA GLU A 94 1.17 -4.51 -0.52
C GLU A 94 0.28 -4.71 -1.76
N ASP A 95 0.46 -5.82 -2.48
CA ASP A 95 -0.34 -6.13 -3.67
C ASP A 95 -1.79 -6.50 -3.30
N LEU A 96 -1.98 -7.09 -2.13
CA LEU A 96 -3.30 -7.45 -1.59
C LEU A 96 -3.96 -6.30 -0.81
N CYS A 97 -3.17 -5.34 -0.35
CA CYS A 97 -3.66 -4.24 0.47
C CYS A 97 -4.51 -3.26 -0.35
N VAL A 98 -5.77 -3.08 0.04
CA VAL A 98 -6.69 -2.10 -0.60
C VAL A 98 -6.64 -0.71 0.05
N HIS A 99 -5.68 -0.46 0.92
CA HIS A 99 -5.45 0.81 1.61
C HIS A 99 -6.70 1.39 2.30
N CYS A 100 -7.57 0.53 2.82
CA CYS A 100 -8.85 0.92 3.44
C CYS A 100 -8.70 1.69 4.76
N GLY A 101 -7.54 1.63 5.41
CA GLY A 101 -7.26 2.34 6.67
C GLY A 101 -7.83 1.69 7.94
N LEU A 102 -8.53 0.55 7.87
CA LEU A 102 -9.12 -0.11 9.04
C LEU A 102 -8.06 -0.51 10.08
N CYS A 103 -6.86 -0.91 9.65
CA CYS A 103 -5.75 -1.20 10.55
C CYS A 103 -5.31 0.05 11.34
N ALA A 104 -5.32 1.24 10.72
CA ALA A 104 -4.99 2.50 11.39
C ALA A 104 -6.10 2.91 12.37
N GLU A 105 -7.36 2.80 11.96
CA GLU A 105 -8.51 3.12 12.82
C GLU A 105 -8.58 2.19 14.04
N ARG A 106 -8.29 0.91 13.86
CA ARG A 106 -8.36 -0.11 14.92
C ARG A 106 -7.15 -0.06 15.88
N CYS A 107 -6.03 0.52 15.48
CA CYS A 107 -4.80 0.50 16.25
C CYS A 107 -4.88 1.41 17.51
N PRO A 108 -4.82 0.87 18.75
CA PRO A 108 -4.99 1.66 19.97
C PRO A 108 -3.80 2.58 20.26
N THR A 109 -2.63 2.32 19.65
CA THR A 109 -1.39 3.06 19.91
C THR A 109 -0.96 3.95 18.74
N GLY A 110 -1.73 3.97 17.65
CA GLY A 110 -1.35 4.71 16.44
C GLY A 110 -0.09 4.16 15.75
N ALA A 111 0.21 2.86 15.91
CA ALA A 111 1.31 2.24 15.18
C ALA A 111 1.06 2.20 13.66
N TRP A 112 -0.19 2.24 13.24
CA TRP A 112 -0.59 2.44 11.86
C TRP A 112 -1.05 3.87 11.63
N ASP A 113 -0.61 4.47 10.51
CA ASP A 113 -0.99 5.81 10.09
C ASP A 113 -1.33 5.84 8.60
N MET A 114 -2.15 6.80 8.18
CA MET A 114 -2.51 7.03 6.78
C MET A 114 -1.65 8.15 6.23
N GLN A 115 -0.76 7.82 5.30
CA GLN A 115 0.19 8.79 4.73
C GLN A 115 0.09 8.82 3.22
N LYS A 116 0.43 9.98 2.63
CA LYS A 116 0.51 10.12 1.19
C LYS A 116 1.55 9.19 0.58
N PHE A 117 1.10 8.45 -0.42
CA PHE A 117 1.98 7.62 -1.23
C PHE A 117 2.66 8.49 -2.30
N THR A 118 3.98 8.45 -2.34
CA THR A 118 4.75 9.14 -3.39
C THR A 118 5.38 8.10 -4.30
N LEU A 119 4.72 7.82 -5.42
CA LEU A 119 5.28 6.96 -6.46
C LEU A 119 6.37 7.73 -7.23
N LYS A 120 7.60 7.26 -7.17
CA LYS A 120 8.66 7.71 -8.06
C LYS A 120 8.58 6.92 -9.36
N THR A 121 7.80 7.41 -10.32
CA THR A 121 7.81 6.83 -11.65
C THR A 121 9.08 7.27 -12.39
N PRO A 122 9.84 6.33 -13.00
CA PRO A 122 10.89 6.72 -13.93
C PRO A 122 10.22 7.37 -15.15
N TYR A 123 10.49 8.62 -15.38
CA TYR A 123 10.07 9.30 -16.61
C TYR A 123 11.00 8.87 -17.75
N ALA A 124 10.41 8.44 -18.86
CA ALA A 124 11.15 8.21 -20.10
C ALA A 124 11.58 9.52 -20.81
N ILE A 125 11.34 10.67 -20.19
CA ILE A 125 11.61 12.01 -20.68
C ILE A 125 12.89 12.51 -20.01
N ASP A 126 13.74 13.15 -20.82
CA ASP A 126 15.00 13.76 -20.39
C ASP A 126 14.80 14.68 -19.17
N GLU A 127 15.71 14.63 -18.23
CA GLU A 127 15.61 15.35 -16.95
C GLU A 127 15.44 16.88 -17.14
N ALA A 128 15.94 17.41 -18.26
CA ALA A 128 15.81 18.80 -18.66
C ALA A 128 14.35 19.23 -18.98
N THR A 129 13.47 18.29 -19.28
CA THR A 129 12.06 18.57 -19.62
C THR A 129 11.10 18.19 -18.48
N ARG A 130 11.63 17.74 -17.34
CA ARG A 130 10.85 17.36 -16.17
C ARG A 130 10.18 18.61 -15.55
N PRO A 131 8.86 18.62 -15.37
CA PRO A 131 8.22 19.69 -14.60
C PRO A 131 8.77 19.74 -13.17
N PRO A 132 8.93 20.91 -12.55
CA PRO A 132 9.46 21.06 -11.20
C PRO A 132 8.61 20.26 -10.22
N GLN A 133 9.25 19.38 -9.48
CA GLN A 133 8.57 18.62 -8.42
C GLN A 133 8.10 19.59 -7.33
N ARG A 134 6.81 19.58 -7.06
CA ARG A 134 6.27 20.32 -5.91
C ARG A 134 6.87 19.72 -4.64
N THR A 135 7.82 20.41 -4.04
CA THR A 135 8.33 20.05 -2.72
C THR A 135 7.16 20.10 -1.74
N ALA A 136 6.84 18.96 -1.13
CA ALA A 136 5.90 18.93 0.00
C ALA A 136 6.46 19.88 1.08
N LYS A 137 5.73 20.94 1.41
CA LYS A 137 6.05 21.75 2.59
C LYS A 137 5.85 20.82 3.80
N THR A 138 6.96 20.43 4.43
CA THR A 138 6.93 19.86 5.77
C THR A 138 6.38 20.96 6.67
N GLY A 139 5.10 20.86 7.02
CA GLY A 139 4.48 21.69 8.04
C GLY A 139 5.06 21.30 9.39
N THR A 140 5.72 22.26 10.02
CA THR A 140 6.05 22.24 11.45
C THR A 140 4.77 22.26 12.27
#